data_9b8d6823e48b296eb14e5574eba54d85
#
_entry.id   9b8d6823e48b296eb14e5574eba54d85
#
_cell.length_a   1.000
_cell.length_b   1.000
_cell.length_c   1.000
_cell.angle_alpha   90.00
_cell.angle_beta   90.00
_cell.angle_gamma   90.00
#
_symmetry.space_group_name_H-M   'P 1'
#
loop_
_entity.id
_entity.type
_entity.pdbx_description
1 polymer ?
#
loop_
_entity_poly.entity_id
_entity_poly.type
_entity_poly.pdbx_seq_one_letter_code
_entity_poly.pdbx_strand_id
1 'polypeptide(L)'
;MLSRVADSVFWMARYLERSDNVLRLLRTDYIASQDELLDYNWQLLCDQFGDPEHRAKVAKYRDALHYLVVSREHDYSVFNNIVRVRENARSVQDYITKELWQSLNDFYHRIRDPQTEKFISSQDPVTAFDLLLRESIIFYGTVDVTMNRGEGYTFLNLGKYIERCLMCLDILEFKRMQMAKAEQEGIHWKYLLYALSGYEFHTKYYKNALQVEEVIHQVLFNMQFPHSAAYALSQTGRYFHRLS
;
A
#
# COMPACT_ATOMS: atom_id res chain seq x y z
N MET A 1 11.97 25.71 0.12
CA MET A 1 11.57 25.05 1.40
C MET A 1 12.79 24.57 2.16
N LEU A 2 12.79 24.54 3.51
CA LEU A 2 13.91 23.98 4.28
C LEU A 2 14.04 22.48 4.01
N SER A 3 15.28 21.97 3.86
CA SER A 3 15.54 20.56 3.55
C SER A 3 14.86 19.58 4.52
N ARG A 4 14.81 19.90 5.82
CA ARG A 4 14.15 19.08 6.84
C ARG A 4 12.63 19.00 6.64
N VAL A 5 11.99 20.09 6.18
CA VAL A 5 10.56 20.11 5.88
C VAL A 5 10.27 19.27 4.64
N ALA A 6 11.10 19.40 3.60
CA ALA A 6 11.01 18.58 2.39
C ALA A 6 11.12 17.09 2.71
N ASP A 7 12.10 16.73 3.55
CA ASP A 7 12.33 15.35 4.01
C ASP A 7 11.12 14.81 4.77
N SER A 8 10.59 15.55 5.74
CA SER A 8 9.43 15.12 6.51
C SER A 8 8.18 14.91 5.63
N VAL A 9 7.90 15.81 4.69
CA VAL A 9 6.77 15.68 3.78
C VAL A 9 6.94 14.49 2.82
N PHE A 10 8.17 14.31 2.32
CA PHE A 10 8.51 13.18 1.46
C PHE A 10 8.32 11.83 2.16
N TRP A 11 8.87 11.65 3.36
CA TRP A 11 8.74 10.42 4.12
C TRP A 11 7.33 10.18 4.63
N MET A 12 6.59 11.23 4.99
CA MET A 12 5.17 11.15 5.32
C MET A 12 4.39 10.45 4.20
N ALA A 13 4.59 10.88 2.96
CA ALA A 13 3.92 10.31 1.80
C ALA A 13 4.39 8.87 1.51
N ARG A 14 5.68 8.58 1.67
CA ARG A 14 6.22 7.23 1.49
C ARG A 14 5.60 6.22 2.48
N TYR A 15 5.61 6.54 3.78
CA TYR A 15 5.03 5.65 4.80
C TYR A 15 3.53 5.43 4.58
N LEU A 16 2.80 6.47 4.16
CA LEU A 16 1.38 6.32 3.87
C LEU A 16 1.13 5.43 2.65
N GLU A 17 1.82 5.67 1.54
CA GLU A 17 1.68 4.86 0.32
C GLU A 17 2.06 3.40 0.56
N ARG A 18 3.11 3.14 1.35
CA ARG A 18 3.49 1.79 1.79
C ARG A 18 2.35 1.13 2.56
N SER A 19 1.77 1.84 3.53
CA SER A 19 0.64 1.34 4.33
C SER A 19 -0.56 0.99 3.45
N ASP A 20 -0.92 1.86 2.51
CA ASP A 20 -2.02 1.64 1.58
C ASP A 20 -1.81 0.38 0.73
N ASN A 21 -0.62 0.21 0.13
CA ASN A 21 -0.31 -0.95 -0.70
C ASN A 21 -0.26 -2.26 0.10
N VAL A 22 0.34 -2.25 1.31
CA VAL A 22 0.35 -3.42 2.20
C VAL A 22 -1.07 -3.81 2.60
N LEU A 23 -1.93 -2.84 2.98
CA LEU A 23 -3.32 -3.11 3.33
C LEU A 23 -4.11 -3.71 2.16
N ARG A 24 -3.94 -3.20 0.94
CA ARG A 24 -4.57 -3.76 -0.27
C ARG A 24 -4.12 -5.19 -0.54
N LEU A 25 -2.81 -5.44 -0.43
CA LEU A 25 -2.25 -6.77 -0.61
C LEU A 25 -2.82 -7.74 0.43
N LEU A 26 -2.76 -7.39 1.73
CA LEU A 26 -3.24 -8.23 2.83
C LEU A 26 -4.74 -8.53 2.73
N ARG A 27 -5.54 -7.51 2.37
CA ARG A 27 -6.98 -7.68 2.11
C ARG A 27 -7.23 -8.69 1.00
N THR A 28 -6.54 -8.52 -0.11
CA THR A 28 -6.69 -9.39 -1.28
C THR A 28 -6.23 -10.80 -0.98
N ASP A 29 -5.11 -10.94 -0.29
CA ASP A 29 -4.52 -12.23 0.06
C ASP A 29 -5.36 -12.98 1.11
N TYR A 30 -5.97 -12.25 2.05
CA TYR A 30 -6.93 -12.85 2.96
C TYR A 30 -8.14 -13.42 2.20
N ILE A 31 -8.71 -12.64 1.26
CA ILE A 31 -9.84 -13.11 0.43
C ILE A 31 -9.41 -14.32 -0.41
N ALA A 32 -8.23 -14.28 -1.02
CA ALA A 32 -7.67 -15.37 -1.80
C ALA A 32 -7.48 -16.65 -0.96
N SER A 33 -7.06 -16.51 0.31
CA SER A 33 -6.85 -17.65 1.22
C SER A 33 -8.14 -18.35 1.67
N GLN A 34 -9.30 -17.76 1.40
CA GLN A 34 -10.59 -18.40 1.65
C GLN A 34 -11.04 -19.26 0.44
N ASP A 35 -10.33 -19.17 -0.69
CA ASP A 35 -10.56 -20.02 -1.84
C ASP A 35 -9.86 -21.38 -1.62
N GLU A 36 -10.64 -22.46 -1.58
CA GLU A 36 -10.13 -23.83 -1.36
C GLU A 36 -9.15 -24.30 -2.47
N LEU A 37 -9.13 -23.59 -3.61
CA LEU A 37 -8.24 -23.90 -4.72
C LEU A 37 -6.81 -23.36 -4.54
N LEU A 38 -6.56 -22.54 -3.51
CA LEU A 38 -5.27 -21.89 -3.27
C LEU A 38 -4.62 -22.38 -1.97
N ASP A 39 -3.46 -23.01 -2.11
CA ASP A 39 -2.56 -23.29 -0.98
C ASP A 39 -1.81 -21.99 -0.61
N TYR A 40 -2.33 -21.24 0.36
CA TYR A 40 -1.84 -19.92 0.72
C TYR A 40 -0.74 -19.97 1.79
N ASN A 41 0.44 -19.47 1.45
CA ASN A 41 1.60 -19.45 2.35
C ASN A 41 1.80 -18.07 3.02
N TRP A 42 1.29 -17.92 4.25
CA TRP A 42 1.41 -16.71 5.06
C TRP A 42 2.85 -16.40 5.49
N GLN A 43 3.70 -17.41 5.60
CA GLN A 43 5.12 -17.23 5.94
C GLN A 43 5.87 -16.49 4.84
N LEU A 44 5.56 -16.77 3.58
CA LEU A 44 6.16 -16.09 2.44
C LEU A 44 5.86 -14.59 2.44
N LEU A 45 4.66 -14.21 2.89
CA LEU A 45 4.26 -12.81 3.03
C LEU A 45 5.09 -12.09 4.12
N CYS A 46 5.36 -12.77 5.24
CA CYS A 46 6.22 -12.24 6.30
C CYS A 46 7.70 -12.17 5.86
N ASP A 47 8.16 -13.07 5.00
CA ASP A 47 9.50 -13.01 4.42
C ASP A 47 9.69 -11.78 3.52
N GLN A 48 8.66 -11.42 2.77
CA GLN A 48 8.72 -10.31 1.82
C GLN A 48 8.50 -8.94 2.47
N PHE A 49 7.56 -8.84 3.40
CA PHE A 49 7.10 -7.57 3.97
C PHE A 49 7.38 -7.41 5.46
N GLY A 50 8.02 -8.38 6.07
CA GLY A 50 8.35 -8.43 7.49
C GLY A 50 9.81 -8.71 7.75
N ASP A 51 10.08 -9.25 8.94
CA ASP A 51 11.40 -9.72 9.34
C ASP A 51 11.47 -11.25 9.16
N PRO A 52 12.45 -11.79 8.44
CA PRO A 52 12.64 -13.23 8.28
C PRO A 52 12.74 -14.00 9.61
N GLU A 53 13.26 -13.38 10.67
CA GLU A 53 13.32 -13.98 12.00
C GLU A 53 11.92 -14.24 12.61
N HIS A 54 10.93 -13.46 12.19
CA HIS A 54 9.55 -13.63 12.66
C HIS A 54 8.80 -14.77 11.97
N ARG A 55 9.30 -15.25 10.82
CA ARG A 55 8.70 -16.33 10.03
C ARG A 55 8.29 -17.55 10.86
N ALA A 56 9.18 -17.99 11.77
CA ALA A 56 8.94 -19.18 12.60
C ALA A 56 7.76 -19.03 13.56
N LYS A 57 7.31 -17.81 13.85
CA LYS A 57 6.21 -17.50 14.76
C LYS A 57 4.84 -17.45 14.04
N VAL A 58 4.83 -17.45 12.71
CA VAL A 58 3.61 -17.35 11.91
C VAL A 58 3.10 -18.74 11.58
N ALA A 59 2.08 -19.17 12.33
CA ALA A 59 1.40 -20.46 12.10
C ALA A 59 0.10 -20.29 11.28
N LYS A 60 -0.59 -19.16 11.41
CA LYS A 60 -1.89 -18.89 10.78
C LYS A 60 -1.93 -17.47 10.21
N TYR A 61 -2.93 -17.22 9.34
CA TYR A 61 -3.16 -15.87 8.78
C TYR A 61 -3.26 -14.78 9.86
N ARG A 62 -3.86 -15.09 11.01
CA ARG A 62 -4.02 -14.15 12.13
C ARG A 62 -2.69 -13.63 12.65
N ASP A 63 -1.70 -14.51 12.76
CA ASP A 63 -0.36 -14.14 13.23
C ASP A 63 0.30 -13.19 12.23
N ALA A 64 0.23 -13.51 10.92
CA ALA A 64 0.75 -12.66 9.85
C ALA A 64 0.05 -11.31 9.81
N LEU A 65 -1.29 -11.27 9.84
CA LEU A 65 -2.05 -10.04 9.81
C LEU A 65 -1.80 -9.17 11.03
N HIS A 66 -1.78 -9.77 12.23
CA HIS A 66 -1.43 -9.06 13.46
C HIS A 66 -0.03 -8.45 13.35
N TYR A 67 0.96 -9.23 12.94
CA TYR A 67 2.35 -8.80 12.80
C TYR A 67 2.51 -7.67 11.80
N LEU A 68 1.94 -7.78 10.61
CA LEU A 68 2.12 -6.81 9.53
C LEU A 68 1.25 -5.55 9.69
N VAL A 69 0.11 -5.63 10.40
CA VAL A 69 -0.82 -4.49 10.51
C VAL A 69 -0.71 -3.77 11.83
N VAL A 70 -0.85 -4.46 12.97
CA VAL A 70 -1.03 -3.82 14.28
C VAL A 70 0.15 -3.97 15.24
N SER A 71 1.15 -4.80 14.93
CA SER A 71 2.31 -5.01 15.78
C SER A 71 3.08 -3.71 15.99
N ARG A 72 3.48 -3.46 17.23
CA ARG A 72 4.36 -2.35 17.62
C ARG A 72 5.84 -2.72 17.56
N GLU A 73 6.15 -4.01 17.55
CA GLU A 73 7.51 -4.55 17.51
C GLU A 73 8.06 -4.59 16.08
N HIS A 74 7.19 -4.73 15.08
CA HIS A 74 7.58 -4.73 13.69
C HIS A 74 7.70 -3.30 13.16
N ASP A 75 8.93 -2.86 12.89
CA ASP A 75 9.26 -1.49 12.48
C ASP A 75 8.48 -0.97 11.27
N TYR A 76 8.13 -1.86 10.35
CA TYR A 76 7.43 -1.51 9.10
C TYR A 76 5.95 -1.96 9.09
N SER A 77 5.39 -2.31 10.26
CA SER A 77 3.94 -2.56 10.36
C SER A 77 3.15 -1.32 9.91
N VAL A 78 1.91 -1.54 9.47
CA VAL A 78 1.00 -0.43 9.13
C VAL A 78 0.86 0.52 10.33
N PHE A 79 0.75 -0.02 11.55
CA PHE A 79 0.70 0.77 12.78
C PHE A 79 1.89 1.73 12.90
N ASN A 80 3.11 1.22 12.81
CA ASN A 80 4.33 2.02 12.97
C ASN A 80 4.53 2.99 11.80
N ASN A 81 4.15 2.61 10.59
CA ASN A 81 4.16 3.52 9.45
C ASN A 81 3.21 4.70 9.68
N ILE A 82 1.97 4.48 10.17
CA ILE A 82 1.01 5.56 10.45
C ILE A 82 1.47 6.43 11.62
N VAL A 83 2.12 5.87 12.63
CA VAL A 83 2.80 6.65 13.68
C VAL A 83 3.83 7.59 13.07
N ARG A 84 4.71 7.08 12.19
CA ARG A 84 5.74 7.90 11.49
C ARG A 84 5.12 8.95 10.57
N VAL A 85 4.03 8.61 9.86
CA VAL A 85 3.26 9.58 9.05
C VAL A 85 2.83 10.75 9.93
N ARG A 86 2.23 10.47 11.08
CA ARG A 86 1.73 11.49 12.01
C ARG A 86 2.86 12.35 12.61
N GLU A 87 3.97 11.73 13.01
CA GLU A 87 5.11 12.48 13.56
C GLU A 87 5.76 13.38 12.49
N ASN A 88 5.90 12.90 11.26
CA ASN A 88 6.36 13.73 10.16
C ASN A 88 5.40 14.90 9.90
N ALA A 89 4.09 14.66 9.84
CA ALA A 89 3.08 15.70 9.67
C ALA A 89 3.13 16.72 10.82
N ARG A 90 3.33 16.27 12.07
CA ARG A 90 3.46 17.12 13.24
C ARG A 90 4.65 18.08 13.13
N SER A 91 5.76 17.62 12.59
CA SER A 91 6.97 18.46 12.40
C SER A 91 6.81 19.54 11.34
N VAL A 92 5.79 19.45 10.48
CA VAL A 92 5.56 20.32 9.32
C VAL A 92 4.15 20.93 9.30
N GLN A 93 3.49 21.08 10.44
CA GLN A 93 2.10 21.57 10.51
C GLN A 93 1.88 22.90 9.80
N ASP A 94 2.88 23.79 9.79
CA ASP A 94 2.81 25.09 9.12
C ASP A 94 2.87 24.97 7.58
N TYR A 95 3.19 23.80 7.05
CA TYR A 95 3.33 23.54 5.61
C TYR A 95 2.24 22.63 5.04
N ILE A 96 1.36 22.10 5.89
CA ILE A 96 0.20 21.31 5.51
C ILE A 96 -1.09 22.01 5.94
N THR A 97 -2.22 21.59 5.37
CA THR A 97 -3.52 22.17 5.74
C THR A 97 -4.05 21.57 7.05
N LYS A 98 -4.94 22.31 7.73
CA LYS A 98 -5.61 21.80 8.95
C LYS A 98 -6.42 20.54 8.66
N GLU A 99 -7.07 20.50 7.51
CA GLU A 99 -7.86 19.36 7.05
C GLU A 99 -6.97 18.14 6.83
N LEU A 100 -5.77 18.34 6.27
CA LEU A 100 -4.80 17.26 6.10
C LEU A 100 -4.28 16.73 7.43
N TRP A 101 -3.94 17.64 8.37
CA TRP A 101 -3.56 17.26 9.72
C TRP A 101 -4.67 16.49 10.44
N GLN A 102 -5.94 16.91 10.29
CA GLN A 102 -7.08 16.22 10.89
C GLN A 102 -7.25 14.81 10.31
N SER A 103 -7.21 14.66 8.98
CA SER A 103 -7.36 13.34 8.34
C SER A 103 -6.27 12.35 8.81
N LEU A 104 -5.04 12.83 9.02
CA LEU A 104 -3.95 12.00 9.56
C LEU A 104 -4.17 11.60 11.02
N ASN A 105 -4.70 12.51 11.85
CA ASN A 105 -5.04 12.17 13.22
C ASN A 105 -6.19 11.15 13.27
N ASP A 106 -7.19 11.27 12.41
CA ASP A 106 -8.30 10.32 12.31
C ASP A 106 -7.77 8.93 11.92
N PHE A 107 -6.87 8.85 10.93
CA PHE A 107 -6.22 7.60 10.58
C PHE A 107 -5.42 7.00 11.75
N TYR A 108 -4.62 7.84 12.45
CA TYR A 108 -3.86 7.41 13.61
C TYR A 108 -4.75 6.90 14.74
N HIS A 109 -5.89 7.53 15.00
CA HIS A 109 -6.86 7.06 15.98
C HIS A 109 -7.53 5.77 15.54
N ARG A 110 -7.85 5.65 14.25
CA ARG A 110 -8.44 4.44 13.67
C ARG A 110 -7.54 3.22 13.83
N ILE A 111 -6.25 3.32 13.49
CA ILE A 111 -5.32 2.17 13.60
C ILE A 111 -5.06 1.79 15.08
N ARG A 112 -5.21 2.73 16.02
CA ARG A 112 -5.05 2.50 17.46
C ARG A 112 -6.31 2.02 18.16
N ASP A 113 -7.44 2.06 17.50
CA ASP A 113 -8.70 1.63 18.07
C ASP A 113 -8.64 0.11 18.39
N PRO A 114 -8.91 -0.30 19.65
CA PRO A 114 -8.97 -1.72 20.01
C PRO A 114 -9.95 -2.54 19.16
N GLN A 115 -10.97 -1.92 18.60
CA GLN A 115 -11.87 -2.56 17.66
C GLN A 115 -11.17 -2.94 16.35
N THR A 116 -10.28 -2.10 15.83
CA THR A 116 -9.49 -2.39 14.64
C THR A 116 -8.60 -3.62 14.86
N GLU A 117 -7.88 -3.67 15.99
CA GLU A 117 -7.08 -4.84 16.37
C GLU A 117 -7.93 -6.11 16.52
N LYS A 118 -9.11 -5.98 17.13
CA LYS A 118 -10.06 -7.08 17.27
C LYS A 118 -10.54 -7.62 15.92
N PHE A 119 -10.87 -6.74 14.96
CA PHE A 119 -11.27 -7.15 13.61
C PHE A 119 -10.12 -7.85 12.87
N ILE A 120 -8.90 -7.30 12.92
CA ILE A 120 -7.71 -7.91 12.29
C ILE A 120 -7.47 -9.33 12.85
N SER A 121 -7.65 -9.53 14.15
CA SER A 121 -7.44 -10.82 14.83
C SER A 121 -8.65 -11.76 14.79
N SER A 122 -9.80 -11.33 14.27
CA SER A 122 -11.06 -12.06 14.21
C SER A 122 -11.23 -12.89 12.93
N GLN A 123 -12.45 -13.34 12.68
CA GLN A 123 -12.82 -14.02 11.44
C GLN A 123 -13.18 -13.06 10.28
N ASP A 124 -13.22 -11.75 10.54
CA ASP A 124 -13.56 -10.74 9.54
C ASP A 124 -12.53 -9.58 9.52
N PRO A 125 -11.29 -9.82 9.09
CA PRO A 125 -10.31 -8.76 8.93
C PRO A 125 -10.61 -7.82 7.76
N VAL A 126 -11.47 -8.20 6.81
CA VAL A 126 -11.86 -7.38 5.64
C VAL A 126 -12.46 -6.06 6.09
N THR A 127 -13.32 -6.07 7.11
CA THR A 127 -13.89 -4.85 7.68
C THR A 127 -12.81 -3.89 8.17
N ALA A 128 -11.77 -4.37 8.86
CA ALA A 128 -10.67 -3.51 9.29
C ALA A 128 -9.87 -2.97 8.10
N PHE A 129 -9.58 -3.81 7.11
CA PHE A 129 -8.89 -3.35 5.89
C PHE A 129 -9.67 -2.26 5.17
N ASP A 130 -10.98 -2.43 4.98
CA ASP A 130 -11.82 -1.45 4.30
C ASP A 130 -11.87 -0.11 5.06
N LEU A 131 -11.93 -0.15 6.39
CA LEU A 131 -11.86 1.06 7.22
C LEU A 131 -10.52 1.78 7.09
N LEU A 132 -9.39 1.05 7.16
CA LEU A 132 -8.05 1.64 7.06
C LEU A 132 -7.75 2.16 5.64
N LEU A 133 -8.15 1.43 4.60
CA LEU A 133 -8.01 1.87 3.20
C LEU A 133 -8.82 3.13 2.90
N ARG A 134 -9.99 3.27 3.53
CA ARG A 134 -10.81 4.48 3.43
C ARG A 134 -10.07 5.71 3.96
N GLU A 135 -9.32 5.60 5.07
CA GLU A 135 -8.51 6.69 5.61
C GLU A 135 -7.41 7.13 4.61
N SER A 136 -6.79 6.18 3.91
CA SER A 136 -5.81 6.49 2.84
C SER A 136 -6.45 7.29 1.70
N ILE A 137 -7.66 6.92 1.27
CA ILE A 137 -8.40 7.62 0.21
C ILE A 137 -8.75 9.04 0.67
N ILE A 138 -9.22 9.20 1.91
CA ILE A 138 -9.53 10.52 2.50
C ILE A 138 -8.28 11.38 2.52
N PHE A 139 -7.14 10.85 2.95
CA PHE A 139 -5.88 11.60 2.94
C PHE A 139 -5.53 12.13 1.55
N TYR A 140 -5.50 11.27 0.53
CA TYR A 140 -5.15 11.70 -0.82
C TYR A 140 -6.17 12.65 -1.42
N GLY A 141 -7.46 12.46 -1.17
CA GLY A 141 -8.51 13.40 -1.53
C GLY A 141 -8.32 14.76 -0.87
N THR A 142 -7.98 14.77 0.44
CA THR A 142 -7.72 16.01 1.18
C THR A 142 -6.49 16.74 0.63
N VAL A 143 -5.38 16.02 0.35
CA VAL A 143 -4.20 16.59 -0.30
C VAL A 143 -4.57 17.26 -1.63
N ASP A 144 -5.36 16.57 -2.44
CA ASP A 144 -5.70 17.06 -3.78
C ASP A 144 -6.63 18.28 -3.75
N VAL A 145 -7.52 18.36 -2.79
CA VAL A 145 -8.51 19.44 -2.66
C VAL A 145 -7.96 20.65 -1.91
N THR A 146 -7.09 20.46 -0.90
CA THR A 146 -6.75 21.55 0.04
C THR A 146 -5.32 22.05 -0.06
N MET A 147 -4.37 21.22 -0.52
CA MET A 147 -2.95 21.58 -0.51
C MET A 147 -2.58 22.48 -1.68
N ASN A 148 -1.87 23.60 -1.43
CA ASN A 148 -1.32 24.43 -2.51
C ASN A 148 -0.31 23.61 -3.34
N ARG A 149 -0.19 23.94 -4.64
CA ARG A 149 0.65 23.20 -5.61
C ARG A 149 2.14 23.58 -5.59
N GLY A 150 2.64 24.09 -4.47
CA GLY A 150 4.03 24.48 -4.25
C GLY A 150 4.99 23.31 -3.99
N GLU A 151 6.14 23.64 -3.39
CA GLU A 151 7.20 22.65 -3.10
C GLU A 151 6.72 21.51 -2.19
N GLY A 152 5.93 21.80 -1.12
CA GLY A 152 5.40 20.77 -0.23
C GLY A 152 4.57 19.72 -0.97
N TYR A 153 3.66 20.15 -1.84
CA TYR A 153 2.90 19.26 -2.71
C TYR A 153 3.80 18.45 -3.65
N THR A 154 4.87 19.08 -4.14
CA THR A 154 5.84 18.42 -5.04
C THR A 154 6.58 17.31 -4.30
N PHE A 155 7.13 17.56 -3.11
CA PHE A 155 7.82 16.55 -2.31
C PHE A 155 6.89 15.43 -1.83
N LEU A 156 5.64 15.75 -1.47
CA LEU A 156 4.63 14.75 -1.13
C LEU A 156 4.41 13.77 -2.31
N ASN A 157 4.21 14.31 -3.50
CA ASN A 157 3.99 13.47 -4.68
C ASN A 157 5.24 12.70 -5.12
N LEU A 158 6.44 13.25 -4.94
CA LEU A 158 7.67 12.50 -5.16
C LEU A 158 7.74 11.28 -4.24
N GLY A 159 7.51 11.46 -2.94
CA GLY A 159 7.46 10.36 -1.97
C GLY A 159 6.42 9.30 -2.35
N LYS A 160 5.20 9.75 -2.67
CA LYS A 160 4.09 8.88 -3.09
C LYS A 160 4.47 8.02 -4.30
N TYR A 161 4.92 8.63 -5.39
CA TYR A 161 5.11 7.90 -6.64
C TYR A 161 6.39 7.05 -6.64
N ILE A 162 7.45 7.44 -5.93
CA ILE A 162 8.61 6.58 -5.71
C ILE A 162 8.19 5.32 -4.94
N GLU A 163 7.47 5.48 -3.84
CA GLU A 163 7.01 4.34 -3.06
C GLU A 163 6.04 3.46 -3.84
N ARG A 164 5.12 4.04 -4.60
CA ARG A 164 4.19 3.31 -5.46
C ARG A 164 4.91 2.43 -6.49
N CYS A 165 5.97 2.97 -7.10
CA CYS A 165 6.79 2.20 -8.04
C CYS A 165 7.45 1.01 -7.35
N LEU A 166 8.09 1.23 -6.19
CA LEU A 166 8.75 0.18 -5.42
C LEU A 166 7.75 -0.88 -4.98
N MET A 167 6.64 -0.49 -4.37
CA MET A 167 5.60 -1.42 -3.92
C MET A 167 4.95 -2.21 -5.06
N CYS A 168 4.79 -1.60 -6.23
CA CYS A 168 4.30 -2.31 -7.42
C CYS A 168 5.25 -3.46 -7.79
N LEU A 169 6.55 -3.22 -7.78
CA LEU A 169 7.57 -4.24 -8.08
C LEU A 169 7.65 -5.31 -6.99
N ASP A 170 7.60 -4.92 -5.71
CA ASP A 170 7.62 -5.84 -4.57
C ASP A 170 6.40 -6.76 -4.58
N ILE A 171 5.21 -6.23 -4.86
CA ILE A 171 3.96 -7.02 -4.96
C ILE A 171 4.02 -7.97 -6.16
N LEU A 172 4.53 -7.51 -7.31
CA LEU A 172 4.71 -8.36 -8.48
C LEU A 172 5.67 -9.52 -8.20
N GLU A 173 6.82 -9.23 -7.58
CA GLU A 173 7.80 -10.26 -7.22
C GLU A 173 7.24 -11.25 -6.19
N PHE A 174 6.54 -10.76 -5.18
CA PHE A 174 5.86 -11.61 -4.20
C PHE A 174 4.87 -12.56 -4.89
N LYS A 175 4.04 -12.06 -5.79
CA LYS A 175 3.08 -12.90 -6.54
C LYS A 175 3.78 -13.90 -7.46
N ARG A 176 4.89 -13.50 -8.10
CA ARG A 176 5.73 -14.42 -8.88
C ARG A 176 6.28 -15.57 -8.03
N MET A 177 6.73 -15.29 -6.80
CA MET A 177 7.21 -16.32 -5.87
C MET A 177 6.09 -17.28 -5.41
N GLN A 178 4.88 -16.76 -5.23
CA GLN A 178 3.70 -17.59 -4.94
C GLN A 178 3.37 -18.53 -6.12
N MET A 179 3.39 -18.01 -7.35
CA MET A 179 3.08 -18.76 -8.56
C MET A 179 4.09 -19.88 -8.88
N ALA A 180 5.37 -19.69 -8.55
CA ALA A 180 6.42 -20.68 -8.82
C ALA A 180 6.16 -22.04 -8.14
N LYS A 181 5.21 -22.12 -7.21
CA LYS A 181 4.82 -23.32 -6.47
C LYS A 181 3.38 -23.76 -6.76
N ALA A 182 2.66 -23.06 -7.63
CA ALA A 182 1.23 -23.25 -7.82
C ALA A 182 0.91 -23.95 -9.16
N GLU A 183 -0.07 -24.87 -9.12
CA GLU A 183 -0.60 -25.53 -10.32
C GLU A 183 -1.56 -24.64 -11.16
N GLN A 184 -2.06 -23.54 -10.57
CA GLN A 184 -3.07 -22.66 -11.17
C GLN A 184 -2.60 -21.21 -11.29
N GLU A 185 -1.75 -20.90 -12.26
CA GLU A 185 -1.18 -19.56 -12.46
C GLU A 185 -2.24 -18.47 -12.69
N GLY A 186 -3.29 -18.73 -13.44
CA GLY A 186 -4.30 -17.73 -13.81
C GLY A 186 -5.00 -17.05 -12.63
N ILE A 187 -5.25 -17.78 -11.54
CA ILE A 187 -5.89 -17.23 -10.34
C ILE A 187 -4.97 -16.23 -9.64
N HIS A 188 -3.67 -16.49 -9.56
CA HIS A 188 -2.70 -15.60 -8.94
C HIS A 188 -2.58 -14.26 -9.68
N TRP A 189 -2.64 -14.26 -11.02
CA TRP A 189 -2.65 -13.03 -11.81
C TRP A 189 -3.90 -12.18 -11.56
N LYS A 190 -5.04 -12.81 -11.39
CA LYS A 190 -6.28 -12.13 -11.00
C LYS A 190 -6.13 -11.43 -9.64
N TYR A 191 -5.58 -12.12 -8.64
CA TYR A 191 -5.36 -11.55 -7.31
C TYR A 191 -4.25 -10.49 -7.30
N LEU A 192 -3.23 -10.58 -8.15
CA LEU A 192 -2.29 -9.47 -8.37
C LEU A 192 -3.03 -8.21 -8.83
N LEU A 193 -3.91 -8.33 -9.81
CA LEU A 193 -4.68 -7.18 -10.29
C LEU A 193 -5.62 -6.61 -9.21
N TYR A 194 -6.22 -7.44 -8.38
CA TYR A 194 -7.00 -6.95 -7.22
C TYR A 194 -6.15 -6.21 -6.20
N ALA A 195 -4.97 -6.73 -5.86
CA ALA A 195 -4.05 -6.07 -4.93
C ALA A 195 -3.61 -4.68 -5.42
N LEU A 196 -3.45 -4.52 -6.74
CA LEU A 196 -3.11 -3.26 -7.38
C LEU A 196 -4.34 -2.42 -7.81
N SER A 197 -5.56 -2.83 -7.44
CA SER A 197 -6.82 -2.19 -7.90
C SER A 197 -6.93 -2.08 -9.42
N GLY A 198 -6.38 -3.05 -10.14
CA GLY A 198 -6.23 -3.06 -11.58
C GLY A 198 -7.19 -3.97 -12.35
N TYR A 199 -7.98 -4.79 -11.66
CA TYR A 199 -8.83 -5.79 -12.31
C TYR A 199 -9.91 -5.16 -13.22
N GLU A 200 -10.60 -4.14 -12.74
CA GLU A 200 -11.60 -3.40 -13.53
C GLU A 200 -10.97 -2.71 -14.76
N PHE A 201 -9.77 -2.13 -14.56
CA PHE A 201 -9.02 -1.55 -15.66
C PHE A 201 -8.67 -2.62 -16.71
N HIS A 202 -8.15 -3.76 -16.25
CA HIS A 202 -7.78 -4.89 -17.12
C HIS A 202 -8.96 -5.33 -17.99
N THR A 203 -10.08 -5.60 -17.36
CA THR A 203 -11.31 -6.08 -18.03
C THR A 203 -11.80 -5.10 -19.10
N LYS A 204 -11.69 -3.79 -18.83
CA LYS A 204 -12.16 -2.75 -19.77
C LYS A 204 -11.16 -2.47 -20.88
N TYR A 205 -9.86 -2.53 -20.59
CA TYR A 205 -8.80 -2.15 -21.52
C TYR A 205 -8.39 -3.31 -22.44
N TYR A 206 -8.17 -4.50 -21.87
CA TYR A 206 -7.69 -5.69 -22.60
C TYR A 206 -8.81 -6.59 -23.10
N LYS A 207 -10.05 -6.40 -22.64
CA LYS A 207 -11.30 -7.03 -23.13
C LYS A 207 -11.40 -8.55 -23.04
N ASN A 208 -10.39 -9.27 -22.59
CA ASN A 208 -10.30 -10.72 -22.69
C ASN A 208 -9.84 -11.42 -21.41
N ALA A 209 -9.68 -12.75 -21.52
CA ALA A 209 -9.15 -13.59 -20.47
C ALA A 209 -7.78 -13.06 -19.98
N LEU A 210 -7.52 -13.25 -18.70
CA LEU A 210 -6.28 -12.88 -18.01
C LEU A 210 -5.07 -13.59 -18.65
N GLN A 211 -4.49 -12.98 -19.70
CA GLN A 211 -3.24 -13.44 -20.28
C GLN A 211 -2.07 -12.84 -19.51
N VAL A 212 -1.07 -13.65 -19.22
CA VAL A 212 0.09 -13.27 -18.40
C VAL A 212 0.79 -12.04 -18.97
N GLU A 213 1.00 -12.02 -20.28
CA GLU A 213 1.66 -10.93 -21.00
C GLU A 213 0.91 -9.60 -20.85
N GLU A 214 -0.42 -9.63 -20.90
CA GLU A 214 -1.27 -8.44 -20.76
C GLU A 214 -1.27 -7.93 -19.31
N VAL A 215 -1.29 -8.83 -18.32
CA VAL A 215 -1.19 -8.48 -16.92
C VAL A 215 0.17 -7.84 -16.61
N ILE A 216 1.26 -8.47 -17.06
CA ILE A 216 2.61 -7.92 -16.91
C ILE A 216 2.74 -6.57 -17.63
N HIS A 217 2.22 -6.45 -18.84
CA HIS A 217 2.21 -5.18 -19.57
C HIS A 217 1.45 -4.11 -18.80
N GLN A 218 0.27 -4.42 -18.26
CA GLN A 218 -0.50 -3.47 -17.45
C GLN A 218 0.28 -3.02 -16.22
N VAL A 219 0.83 -3.95 -15.46
CA VAL A 219 1.50 -3.67 -14.18
C VAL A 219 2.83 -2.94 -14.38
N LEU A 220 3.60 -3.29 -15.41
CA LEU A 220 4.91 -2.69 -15.62
C LEU A 220 4.90 -1.47 -16.54
N PHE A 221 4.17 -1.51 -17.66
CA PHE A 221 4.37 -0.57 -18.77
C PHE A 221 3.18 0.32 -19.12
N ASN A 222 1.98 0.01 -18.65
CA ASN A 222 0.80 0.77 -19.06
C ASN A 222 0.74 2.15 -18.38
N MET A 223 0.95 3.20 -19.16
CA MET A 223 0.96 4.59 -18.71
C MET A 223 -0.42 5.15 -18.29
N GLN A 224 -1.51 4.44 -18.59
CA GLN A 224 -2.87 4.83 -18.19
C GLN A 224 -3.30 4.14 -16.89
N PHE A 225 -2.55 3.14 -16.44
CA PHE A 225 -2.85 2.44 -15.20
C PHE A 225 -2.14 3.11 -14.01
N PRO A 226 -2.88 3.69 -13.04
CA PRO A 226 -2.30 4.52 -11.98
C PRO A 226 -1.34 3.79 -11.02
N HIS A 227 -1.40 2.46 -10.97
CA HIS A 227 -0.52 1.61 -10.16
C HIS A 227 0.56 0.91 -10.97
N SER A 228 0.76 1.25 -12.26
CA SER A 228 1.88 0.70 -13.02
C SER A 228 3.21 1.35 -12.61
N ALA A 229 4.29 0.57 -12.75
CA ALA A 229 5.64 1.08 -12.51
C ALA A 229 5.99 2.24 -13.45
N ALA A 230 5.65 2.11 -14.75
CA ALA A 230 5.89 3.17 -15.76
C ALA A 230 5.13 4.45 -15.44
N TYR A 231 3.85 4.38 -15.06
CA TYR A 231 3.10 5.54 -14.65
C TYR A 231 3.73 6.23 -13.43
N ALA A 232 4.07 5.45 -12.40
CA ALA A 232 4.68 5.96 -11.18
C ALA A 232 6.02 6.65 -11.46
N LEU A 233 6.89 6.05 -12.28
CA LEU A 233 8.16 6.67 -12.71
C LEU A 233 7.94 7.95 -13.51
N SER A 234 6.98 7.97 -14.42
CA SER A 234 6.64 9.18 -15.19
C SER A 234 6.18 10.32 -14.27
N GLN A 235 5.32 10.03 -13.29
CA GLN A 235 4.91 11.04 -12.32
C GLN A 235 6.08 11.51 -11.45
N THR A 236 6.96 10.61 -11.03
CA THR A 236 8.19 10.95 -10.31
C THR A 236 9.03 11.94 -11.12
N GLY A 237 9.29 11.66 -12.40
CA GLY A 237 10.00 12.55 -13.30
C GLY A 237 9.32 13.91 -13.42
N ARG A 238 7.99 13.93 -13.60
CA ARG A 238 7.20 15.17 -13.69
C ARG A 238 7.33 16.05 -12.44
N TYR A 239 7.27 15.45 -11.25
CA TYR A 239 7.41 16.23 -10.01
C TYR A 239 8.86 16.61 -9.74
N PHE A 240 9.83 15.80 -10.12
CA PHE A 240 11.24 16.13 -10.02
C PHE A 240 11.60 17.37 -10.85
N HIS A 241 11.12 17.45 -12.09
CA HIS A 241 11.31 18.64 -12.95
C HIS A 241 10.68 19.94 -12.44
N ARG A 242 9.79 19.86 -11.44
CA ARG A 242 9.26 21.09 -10.81
C ARG A 242 10.17 21.67 -9.73
N LEU A 243 11.21 20.95 -9.35
CA LEU A 243 12.20 21.39 -8.36
C LEU A 243 13.44 22.02 -9.02
N SER A 244 13.64 21.80 -10.31
CA SER A 244 14.69 22.41 -11.13
C SER A 244 14.19 23.70 -11.77
#